data_18b9e01bf3a39b174b9c93e431c2387a
#
_entry.id   18b9e01bf3a39b174b9c93e431c2387a
#
_cell.length_a   1.000
_cell.length_b   1.000
_cell.length_c   1.000
_cell.angle_alpha   90.00
_cell.angle_beta   90.00
_cell.angle_gamma   90.00
#
_symmetry.space_group_name_H-M   'P 1'
#
loop_
_entity.id
_entity.type
_entity.pdbx_description
1 polymer ?
#
loop_
_entity_poly.entity_id
_entity_poly.type
_entity_poly.pdbx_seq_one_letter_code
_entity_poly.pdbx_strand_id
1 'polypeptide(L)'
;MGAEIIGLQDWLETPPGRYLAAWEQACFDRAVVDIFGFHALQLGLPELPALAANRMPHQWLAASSGSPAGGRAALIADFAALPFPEASLDLVALPHTLEFNADPHATLREVERVLVPEGRIVICGFNPASLWGLRQRRAHVYRRLGRGELYLPDAGEFIGFWRLRDWLRLLSFEVEDAQFGCYRPALRSDQWLSRHAWMDRVGARWWPIFGAAYFVVATKRVRGMRWTGPSWKPVRGLAAAPVPVAQKILRASILSCPSEPGNAFDREFH
;
A
#
# COMPACT_ATOMS: atom_id res chain seq x y z
N MET A 1 -5.96 2.52 -27.03
CA MET A 1 -6.50 1.16 -27.27
C MET A 1 -5.94 0.31 -26.14
N GLY A 2 -6.76 0.07 -25.10
CA GLY A 2 -6.37 -0.79 -23.97
C GLY A 2 -6.17 -2.20 -24.49
N ALA A 3 -5.02 -2.79 -24.20
CA ALA A 3 -4.81 -4.21 -24.45
C ALA A 3 -5.76 -4.97 -23.50
N GLU A 4 -6.66 -5.69 -24.08
CA GLU A 4 -7.71 -6.44 -23.41
C GLU A 4 -7.08 -7.54 -22.54
N ILE A 5 -7.48 -7.62 -21.27
CA ILE A 5 -7.06 -8.67 -20.31
C ILE A 5 -7.67 -10.05 -20.69
N ILE A 6 -8.06 -10.23 -21.91
CA ILE A 6 -8.83 -11.40 -22.40
C ILE A 6 -8.16 -12.75 -22.14
N GLY A 7 -6.88 -12.79 -21.90
CA GLY A 7 -6.21 -14.06 -21.63
C GLY A 7 -5.97 -14.39 -20.15
N LEU A 8 -6.08 -13.42 -19.22
CA LEU A 8 -5.76 -13.66 -17.81
C LEU A 8 -6.90 -14.37 -17.09
N GLN A 9 -8.16 -14.03 -17.37
CA GLN A 9 -9.34 -14.63 -16.75
C GLN A 9 -9.39 -16.14 -17.00
N ASP A 10 -9.35 -16.53 -18.26
CA ASP A 10 -9.36 -17.95 -18.65
C ASP A 10 -8.15 -18.69 -18.09
N TRP A 11 -7.00 -18.00 -18.03
CA TRP A 11 -5.78 -18.59 -17.46
C TRP A 11 -5.89 -18.82 -15.96
N LEU A 12 -6.55 -17.94 -15.21
CA LEU A 12 -6.77 -18.10 -13.77
C LEU A 12 -7.62 -19.33 -13.42
N GLU A 13 -8.46 -19.80 -14.35
CA GLU A 13 -9.22 -21.05 -14.19
C GLU A 13 -8.35 -22.31 -14.34
N THR A 14 -7.17 -22.19 -14.92
CA THR A 14 -6.23 -23.31 -15.05
C THR A 14 -5.61 -23.71 -13.71
N PRO A 15 -5.07 -24.95 -13.56
CA PRO A 15 -4.41 -25.36 -12.33
C PRO A 15 -3.31 -24.40 -11.83
N PRO A 16 -2.38 -23.91 -12.67
CA PRO A 16 -1.39 -22.96 -12.24
C PRO A 16 -1.99 -21.59 -11.90
N GLY A 17 -3.06 -21.17 -12.62
CA GLY A 17 -3.76 -19.92 -12.34
C GLY A 17 -4.46 -19.96 -10.98
N ARG A 18 -5.18 -21.04 -10.66
CA ARG A 18 -5.80 -21.21 -9.33
C ARG A 18 -4.78 -21.25 -8.21
N TYR A 19 -3.63 -21.88 -8.45
CA TYR A 19 -2.55 -21.87 -7.47
C TYR A 19 -1.99 -20.48 -7.23
N LEU A 20 -1.79 -19.69 -8.29
CA LEU A 20 -1.38 -18.29 -8.19
C LEU A 20 -2.41 -17.45 -7.45
N ALA A 21 -3.68 -17.48 -7.91
CA ALA A 21 -4.77 -16.71 -7.32
C ALA A 21 -4.97 -16.99 -5.83
N ALA A 22 -4.84 -18.25 -5.40
CA ALA A 22 -4.92 -18.61 -3.99
C ALA A 22 -3.79 -17.99 -3.15
N TRP A 23 -2.57 -17.93 -3.68
CA TRP A 23 -1.45 -17.29 -3.01
C TRP A 23 -1.63 -15.76 -2.95
N GLU A 24 -2.03 -15.14 -4.05
CA GLU A 24 -2.27 -13.70 -4.15
C GLU A 24 -3.39 -13.26 -3.23
N GLN A 25 -4.52 -13.99 -3.23
CA GLN A 25 -5.63 -13.70 -2.32
C GLN A 25 -5.17 -13.72 -0.86
N ALA A 26 -4.39 -14.73 -0.47
CA ALA A 26 -3.85 -14.81 0.89
C ALA A 26 -2.87 -13.67 1.22
N CYS A 27 -2.16 -13.12 0.22
CA CYS A 27 -1.32 -11.95 0.40
C CYS A 27 -2.15 -10.67 0.54
N PHE A 28 -3.15 -10.48 -0.34
CA PHE A 28 -4.07 -9.34 -0.24
C PHE A 28 -4.81 -9.34 1.09
N ASP A 29 -5.42 -10.46 1.48
CA ASP A 29 -6.18 -10.56 2.73
C ASP A 29 -5.34 -10.15 3.95
N ARG A 30 -4.07 -10.58 3.99
CA ARG A 30 -3.15 -10.19 5.07
C ARG A 30 -2.75 -8.71 5.01
N ALA A 31 -2.49 -8.19 3.81
CA ALA A 31 -2.01 -6.83 3.66
C ALA A 31 -3.09 -5.78 3.90
N VAL A 32 -4.34 -6.04 3.45
CA VAL A 32 -5.39 -5.03 3.50
C VAL A 32 -6.18 -5.01 4.80
N VAL A 33 -6.09 -6.06 5.64
CA VAL A 33 -6.87 -6.17 6.90
C VAL A 33 -6.53 -5.07 7.90
N ASP A 34 -5.26 -4.66 7.94
CA ASP A 34 -4.74 -3.65 8.87
C ASP A 34 -4.62 -2.25 8.23
N ILE A 35 -5.14 -2.08 7.02
CA ILE A 35 -5.19 -0.77 6.37
C ILE A 35 -6.55 -0.13 6.66
N PHE A 36 -6.52 0.99 7.37
CA PHE A 36 -7.71 1.73 7.76
C PHE A 36 -7.86 3.00 6.92
N GLY A 37 -9.09 3.41 6.70
CA GLY A 37 -9.45 4.59 5.94
C GLY A 37 -10.95 4.56 5.60
N PHE A 38 -11.35 5.36 4.65
CA PHE A 38 -12.74 5.45 4.19
C PHE A 38 -12.92 4.92 2.77
N HIS A 39 -11.91 5.06 1.92
CA HIS A 39 -12.02 4.89 0.48
C HIS A 39 -10.95 3.94 -0.06
N ALA A 40 -11.36 2.78 -0.54
CA ALA A 40 -10.50 1.80 -1.19
C ALA A 40 -10.91 1.56 -2.65
N LEU A 41 -9.94 1.45 -3.53
CA LEU A 41 -10.15 1.20 -4.95
C LEU A 41 -9.32 0.00 -5.40
N GLN A 42 -9.95 -0.92 -6.10
CA GLN A 42 -9.27 -1.97 -6.87
C GLN A 42 -9.32 -1.63 -8.35
N LEU A 43 -8.19 -1.69 -9.03
CA LEU A 43 -8.10 -1.49 -10.49
C LEU A 43 -7.92 -2.83 -11.21
N GLY A 44 -8.90 -3.19 -12.01
CA GLY A 44 -8.86 -4.42 -12.82
C GLY A 44 -9.09 -5.71 -12.02
N LEU A 45 -9.03 -6.82 -12.72
CA LEU A 45 -9.11 -8.21 -12.25
C LEU A 45 -10.26 -8.49 -11.25
N PRO A 46 -11.50 -8.48 -11.67
CA PRO A 46 -12.66 -8.73 -10.81
C PRO A 46 -12.71 -10.15 -10.24
N GLU A 47 -11.97 -11.09 -10.81
CA GLU A 47 -11.87 -12.49 -10.37
C GLU A 47 -11.08 -12.64 -9.08
N LEU A 48 -10.15 -11.71 -8.80
CA LEU A 48 -9.39 -11.65 -7.57
C LEU A 48 -9.90 -10.51 -6.69
N PRO A 49 -10.75 -10.78 -5.69
CA PRO A 49 -11.31 -9.74 -4.82
C PRO A 49 -10.26 -9.24 -3.82
N ALA A 50 -9.35 -8.39 -4.29
CA ALA A 50 -8.19 -7.92 -3.52
C ALA A 50 -8.56 -7.12 -2.26
N LEU A 51 -9.79 -6.59 -2.18
CA LEU A 51 -10.28 -5.81 -1.04
C LEU A 51 -11.21 -6.61 -0.12
N ALA A 52 -11.40 -7.92 -0.32
CA ALA A 52 -12.40 -8.71 0.42
C ALA A 52 -12.21 -8.70 1.94
N ALA A 53 -10.98 -8.70 2.42
CA ALA A 53 -10.65 -8.67 3.85
C ALA A 53 -10.57 -7.24 4.42
N ASN A 54 -10.66 -6.21 3.59
CA ASN A 54 -10.58 -4.82 4.02
C ASN A 54 -11.91 -4.37 4.64
N ARG A 55 -11.85 -3.48 5.64
CA ARG A 55 -13.00 -3.01 6.42
C ARG A 55 -13.43 -1.58 6.11
N MET A 56 -12.87 -0.98 5.06
CA MET A 56 -13.28 0.37 4.65
C MET A 56 -14.73 0.38 4.16
N PRO A 57 -15.50 1.41 4.50
CA PRO A 57 -16.94 1.47 4.16
C PRO A 57 -17.19 1.64 2.65
N HIS A 58 -16.26 2.30 1.95
CA HIS A 58 -16.39 2.56 0.52
C HIS A 58 -15.31 1.81 -0.25
N GLN A 59 -15.74 0.75 -0.93
CA GLN A 59 -14.87 -0.07 -1.76
C GLN A 59 -15.40 -0.09 -3.18
N TRP A 60 -14.55 0.25 -4.13
CA TRP A 60 -14.89 0.24 -5.55
C TRP A 60 -13.97 -0.68 -6.34
N LEU A 61 -14.53 -1.29 -7.34
CA LEU A 61 -13.80 -2.01 -8.37
C LEU A 61 -13.95 -1.22 -9.68
N ALA A 62 -12.83 -0.77 -10.24
CA ALA A 62 -12.78 -0.16 -11.55
C ALA A 62 -12.28 -1.16 -12.59
N ALA A 63 -13.00 -1.27 -13.71
CA ALA A 63 -12.57 -2.02 -14.88
C ALA A 63 -12.15 -1.07 -15.99
N SER A 64 -11.22 -1.50 -16.86
CA SER A 64 -10.92 -0.75 -18.08
C SER A 64 -12.05 -0.92 -19.11
N SER A 65 -12.19 0.08 -19.99
CA SER A 65 -13.12 0.00 -21.13
C SER A 65 -12.74 -1.18 -22.03
N GLY A 66 -13.63 -2.17 -22.13
CA GLY A 66 -13.41 -3.40 -22.92
C GLY A 66 -13.16 -4.66 -22.09
N SER A 67 -13.01 -4.56 -20.77
CA SER A 67 -12.94 -5.73 -19.91
C SER A 67 -14.35 -6.30 -19.67
N PRO A 68 -14.57 -7.62 -19.82
CA PRO A 68 -15.83 -8.26 -19.45
C PRO A 68 -15.97 -8.31 -17.93
N ALA A 69 -16.27 -7.16 -17.32
CA ALA A 69 -16.32 -7.00 -15.85
C ALA A 69 -17.45 -7.80 -15.17
N GLY A 70 -18.18 -8.63 -15.90
CA GLY A 70 -19.19 -9.55 -15.36
C GLY A 70 -20.22 -8.91 -14.42
N GLY A 71 -20.48 -7.59 -14.51
CA GLY A 71 -21.38 -6.86 -13.62
C GLY A 71 -20.82 -6.57 -12.21
N ARG A 72 -19.59 -6.94 -11.92
CA ARG A 72 -18.94 -6.67 -10.62
C ARG A 72 -18.25 -5.29 -10.53
N ALA A 73 -17.89 -4.71 -11.68
CA ALA A 73 -17.27 -3.39 -11.68
C ALA A 73 -18.29 -2.30 -11.32
N ALA A 74 -17.95 -1.50 -10.30
CA ALA A 74 -18.72 -0.33 -9.93
C ALA A 74 -18.45 0.85 -10.89
N LEU A 75 -17.32 0.82 -11.60
CA LEU A 75 -16.83 1.91 -12.42
C LEU A 75 -16.10 1.36 -13.65
N ILE A 76 -16.30 1.99 -14.79
CA ILE A 76 -15.49 1.79 -16.00
C ILE A 76 -14.69 3.06 -16.21
N ALA A 77 -13.35 2.95 -16.17
CA ALA A 77 -12.47 4.11 -16.28
C ALA A 77 -11.17 3.75 -17.03
N ASP A 78 -10.54 4.77 -17.59
CA ASP A 78 -9.14 4.70 -17.98
C ASP A 78 -8.27 4.80 -16.72
N PHE A 79 -7.38 3.83 -16.52
CA PHE A 79 -6.51 3.81 -15.35
C PHE A 79 -5.45 4.92 -15.36
N ALA A 80 -5.23 5.55 -16.51
CA ALA A 80 -4.40 6.74 -16.64
C ALA A 80 -5.15 8.05 -16.33
N ALA A 81 -6.49 8.01 -16.14
CA ALA A 81 -7.33 9.16 -15.84
C ALA A 81 -8.52 8.73 -14.96
N LEU A 82 -8.28 8.55 -13.67
CA LEU A 82 -9.29 8.09 -12.72
C LEU A 82 -10.26 9.23 -12.35
N PRO A 83 -11.58 8.98 -12.29
CA PRO A 83 -12.58 9.99 -11.96
C PRO A 83 -12.67 10.25 -10.44
N PHE A 84 -11.52 10.34 -9.79
CA PHE A 84 -11.41 10.66 -8.38
C PHE A 84 -10.63 11.95 -8.18
N PRO A 85 -11.00 12.78 -7.18
CA PRO A 85 -10.22 13.95 -6.80
C PRO A 85 -8.80 13.58 -6.37
N GLU A 86 -7.90 14.58 -6.38
CA GLU A 86 -6.58 14.44 -5.78
C GLU A 86 -6.71 14.14 -4.27
N ALA A 87 -5.84 13.28 -3.76
CA ALA A 87 -5.77 12.93 -2.33
C ALA A 87 -7.13 12.51 -1.74
N SER A 88 -7.86 11.60 -2.40
CA SER A 88 -9.19 11.17 -1.99
C SER A 88 -9.30 9.69 -1.64
N LEU A 89 -8.30 8.87 -1.96
CA LEU A 89 -8.28 7.43 -1.71
C LEU A 89 -7.23 7.07 -0.66
N ASP A 90 -7.59 6.19 0.27
CA ASP A 90 -6.68 5.69 1.32
C ASP A 90 -5.92 4.45 0.87
N LEU A 91 -6.53 3.62 0.02
CA LEU A 91 -5.97 2.37 -0.47
C LEU A 91 -6.26 2.17 -1.95
N VAL A 92 -5.25 1.80 -2.72
CA VAL A 92 -5.41 1.33 -4.10
C VAL A 92 -4.75 -0.04 -4.26
N ALA A 93 -5.51 -1.02 -4.76
CA ALA A 93 -5.03 -2.37 -5.08
C ALA A 93 -4.90 -2.55 -6.60
N LEU A 94 -3.76 -3.04 -7.03
CA LEU A 94 -3.39 -3.24 -8.44
C LEU A 94 -3.05 -4.72 -8.70
N PRO A 95 -4.03 -5.64 -8.75
CA PRO A 95 -3.78 -7.03 -9.11
C PRO A 95 -3.48 -7.14 -10.60
N HIS A 96 -2.24 -7.40 -10.98
CA HIS A 96 -1.75 -7.53 -12.36
C HIS A 96 -2.06 -6.35 -13.29
N THR A 97 -2.57 -5.25 -12.77
CA THR A 97 -3.06 -4.10 -13.55
C THR A 97 -1.98 -3.47 -14.42
N LEU A 98 -0.75 -3.37 -13.88
CA LEU A 98 0.34 -2.69 -14.58
C LEU A 98 0.86 -3.46 -15.79
N GLU A 99 0.76 -4.79 -15.77
CA GLU A 99 1.26 -5.67 -16.84
C GLU A 99 0.32 -5.70 -18.05
N PHE A 100 -0.95 -5.44 -17.80
CA PHE A 100 -2.01 -5.46 -18.82
C PHE A 100 -2.44 -4.07 -19.26
N ASN A 101 -1.82 -3.01 -18.72
CA ASN A 101 -2.09 -1.65 -19.14
C ASN A 101 -1.08 -1.19 -20.21
N ALA A 102 -1.55 -0.43 -21.17
CA ALA A 102 -0.71 0.13 -22.23
C ALA A 102 0.34 1.12 -21.71
N ASP A 103 0.00 1.90 -20.67
CA ASP A 103 0.92 2.83 -20.01
C ASP A 103 0.91 2.66 -18.48
N PRO A 104 1.74 1.74 -17.95
CA PRO A 104 1.85 1.52 -16.51
C PRO A 104 2.39 2.73 -15.75
N HIS A 105 3.19 3.60 -16.40
CA HIS A 105 3.68 4.82 -15.77
C HIS A 105 2.60 5.87 -15.58
N ALA A 106 1.72 6.05 -16.57
CA ALA A 106 0.59 6.96 -16.45
C ALA A 106 -0.36 6.48 -15.34
N THR A 107 -0.62 5.15 -15.28
CA THR A 107 -1.42 4.55 -14.20
C THR A 107 -0.82 4.82 -12.83
N LEU A 108 0.48 4.60 -12.64
CA LEU A 108 1.12 4.84 -11.33
C LEU A 108 1.12 6.32 -10.93
N ARG A 109 1.29 7.25 -11.88
CA ARG A 109 1.17 8.70 -11.62
C ARG A 109 -0.24 9.09 -11.21
N GLU A 110 -1.22 8.49 -11.86
CA GLU A 110 -2.61 8.75 -11.55
C GLU A 110 -3.00 8.18 -10.17
N VAL A 111 -2.52 6.98 -9.84
CA VAL A 111 -2.68 6.42 -8.50
C VAL A 111 -1.98 7.28 -7.44
N GLU A 112 -0.80 7.81 -7.74
CA GLU A 112 -0.12 8.75 -6.85
C GLU A 112 -0.96 10.03 -6.62
N ARG A 113 -1.56 10.59 -7.67
CA ARG A 113 -2.42 11.77 -7.58
C ARG A 113 -3.63 11.55 -6.67
N VAL A 114 -4.33 10.43 -6.84
CA VAL A 114 -5.58 10.16 -6.11
C VAL A 114 -5.37 9.68 -4.67
N LEU A 115 -4.20 9.09 -4.34
CA LEU A 115 -3.89 8.65 -2.99
C LEU A 115 -3.64 9.83 -2.04
N VAL A 116 -4.20 9.73 -0.83
CA VAL A 116 -3.90 10.65 0.27
C VAL A 116 -2.43 10.53 0.70
N PRO A 117 -1.86 11.56 1.34
CA PRO A 117 -0.60 11.40 2.08
C PRO A 117 -0.72 10.22 3.06
N GLU A 118 0.32 9.38 3.13
CA GLU A 118 0.35 8.13 3.90
C GLU A 118 -0.65 7.05 3.42
N GLY A 119 -1.35 7.29 2.29
CA GLY A 119 -2.17 6.28 1.62
C GLY A 119 -1.33 5.14 1.07
N ARG A 120 -1.91 3.96 0.96
CA ARG A 120 -1.20 2.74 0.58
C ARG A 120 -1.59 2.25 -0.81
N ILE A 121 -0.59 1.74 -1.51
CA ILE A 121 -0.75 1.02 -2.76
C ILE A 121 -0.29 -0.42 -2.56
N VAL A 122 -1.09 -1.36 -3.06
CA VAL A 122 -0.79 -2.80 -3.02
C VAL A 122 -0.76 -3.32 -4.45
N ILE A 123 0.35 -3.88 -4.85
CA ILE A 123 0.61 -4.30 -6.23
C ILE A 123 0.98 -5.77 -6.24
N CYS A 124 0.40 -6.56 -7.13
CA CYS A 124 0.96 -7.85 -7.49
C CYS A 124 1.22 -7.97 -8.99
N GLY A 125 2.19 -8.79 -9.35
CA GLY A 125 2.58 -9.00 -10.73
C GLY A 125 3.46 -10.22 -10.94
N PHE A 126 3.61 -10.62 -12.21
CA PHE A 126 4.46 -11.74 -12.59
C PHE A 126 5.93 -11.36 -12.52
N ASN A 127 6.72 -12.26 -12.00
CA ASN A 127 8.16 -12.07 -11.93
C ASN A 127 8.86 -12.61 -13.20
N PRO A 128 9.42 -11.75 -14.05
CA PRO A 128 10.12 -12.19 -15.26
C PRO A 128 11.41 -12.97 -14.98
N ALA A 129 11.96 -12.88 -13.77
CA ALA A 129 13.17 -13.61 -13.35
C ALA A 129 12.87 -15.03 -12.86
N SER A 130 11.60 -15.42 -12.75
CA SER A 130 11.16 -16.73 -12.28
C SER A 130 11.28 -17.83 -13.34
N LEU A 131 11.12 -19.08 -12.89
CA LEU A 131 11.00 -20.23 -13.80
C LEU A 131 9.83 -20.09 -14.78
N TRP A 132 8.72 -19.49 -14.35
CA TRP A 132 7.57 -19.22 -15.20
C TRP A 132 7.89 -18.16 -16.25
N GLY A 133 8.55 -17.08 -15.85
CA GLY A 133 9.02 -16.03 -16.75
C GLY A 133 10.04 -16.55 -17.79
N LEU A 134 10.96 -17.41 -17.36
CA LEU A 134 11.93 -18.04 -18.27
C LEU A 134 11.21 -18.94 -19.29
N ARG A 135 10.25 -19.77 -18.84
CA ARG A 135 9.44 -20.60 -19.73
C ARG A 135 8.67 -19.74 -20.74
N GLN A 136 8.07 -18.65 -20.30
CA GLN A 136 7.34 -17.72 -21.16
C GLN A 136 8.25 -17.08 -22.22
N ARG A 137 9.44 -16.61 -21.83
CA ARG A 137 10.42 -16.07 -22.78
C ARG A 137 10.83 -17.09 -23.83
N ARG A 138 11.08 -18.34 -23.43
CA ARG A 138 11.37 -19.42 -24.37
C ARG A 138 10.19 -19.70 -25.28
N ALA A 139 8.96 -19.70 -24.76
CA ALA A 139 7.75 -19.90 -25.56
C ALA A 139 7.58 -18.81 -26.62
N HIS A 140 7.88 -17.53 -26.29
CA HIS A 140 7.86 -16.45 -27.29
C HIS A 140 8.88 -16.67 -28.43
N VAL A 141 10.09 -17.16 -28.10
CA VAL A 141 11.08 -17.51 -29.13
C VAL A 141 10.59 -18.65 -30.02
N TYR A 142 10.04 -19.71 -29.43
CA TYR A 142 9.49 -20.85 -30.21
C TYR A 142 8.29 -20.45 -31.05
N ARG A 143 7.42 -19.55 -30.54
CA ARG A 143 6.27 -19.02 -31.31
C ARG A 143 6.71 -18.25 -32.55
N ARG A 144 7.82 -17.48 -32.47
CA ARG A 144 8.41 -16.84 -33.65
C ARG A 144 8.90 -17.84 -34.71
N LEU A 145 9.21 -19.07 -34.29
CA LEU A 145 9.59 -20.18 -35.16
C LEU A 145 8.40 -21.05 -35.59
N GLY A 146 7.16 -20.57 -35.36
CA GLY A 146 5.93 -21.28 -35.73
C GLY A 146 5.57 -22.46 -34.84
N ARG A 147 6.20 -22.61 -33.66
CA ARG A 147 5.97 -23.71 -32.71
C ARG A 147 5.88 -23.18 -31.28
N GLY A 148 4.92 -23.67 -30.51
CA GLY A 148 4.84 -23.47 -29.05
C GLY A 148 3.59 -22.69 -28.61
N GLU A 149 3.06 -23.09 -27.46
CA GLU A 149 2.01 -22.41 -26.74
C GLU A 149 2.60 -21.58 -25.61
N LEU A 150 2.02 -20.42 -25.35
CA LEU A 150 2.38 -19.60 -24.21
C LEU A 150 1.93 -20.30 -22.92
N TYR A 151 2.72 -20.14 -21.88
CA TYR A 151 2.41 -20.68 -20.55
C TYR A 151 1.62 -19.68 -19.69
N LEU A 152 2.03 -18.42 -19.72
CA LEU A 152 1.33 -17.30 -19.11
C LEU A 152 0.47 -16.58 -20.15
N PRO A 153 -0.51 -15.80 -19.75
CA PRO A 153 -1.31 -14.99 -20.65
C PRO A 153 -0.44 -14.16 -21.60
N ASP A 154 -0.86 -14.01 -22.84
CA ASP A 154 -0.20 -13.16 -23.83
C ASP A 154 -0.58 -11.70 -23.54
N ALA A 155 0.01 -11.15 -22.53
CA ALA A 155 -0.22 -9.80 -22.09
C ALA A 155 1.09 -9.05 -22.09
N GLY A 156 1.02 -7.80 -22.22
CA GLY A 156 2.03 -6.78 -22.12
C GLY A 156 3.45 -7.14 -21.68
N GLU A 157 4.17 -6.18 -21.22
CA GLU A 157 5.54 -6.39 -20.71
C GLU A 157 5.49 -6.74 -19.22
N PHE A 158 6.00 -7.91 -18.83
CA PHE A 158 6.18 -8.23 -17.42
C PHE A 158 7.18 -7.29 -16.77
N ILE A 159 6.74 -6.60 -15.75
CA ILE A 159 7.52 -5.60 -15.04
C ILE A 159 8.30 -6.31 -13.93
N GLY A 160 9.64 -6.28 -13.99
CA GLY A 160 10.46 -6.84 -12.92
C GLY A 160 10.36 -6.02 -11.63
N PHE A 161 10.41 -6.70 -10.47
CA PHE A 161 10.31 -6.07 -9.15
C PHE A 161 11.25 -4.86 -8.97
N TRP A 162 12.51 -4.97 -9.39
CA TRP A 162 13.49 -3.88 -9.24
C TRP A 162 13.11 -2.64 -10.04
N ARG A 163 12.60 -2.84 -11.26
CA ARG A 163 12.11 -1.76 -12.12
C ARG A 163 10.88 -1.10 -11.51
N LEU A 164 9.92 -1.89 -11.00
CA LEU A 164 8.75 -1.38 -10.29
C LEU A 164 9.15 -0.57 -9.06
N ARG A 165 10.07 -1.10 -8.25
CA ARG A 165 10.56 -0.39 -7.06
C ARG A 165 11.20 0.96 -7.39
N ASP A 166 11.96 1.04 -8.47
CA ASP A 166 12.57 2.30 -8.90
C ASP A 166 11.50 3.30 -9.35
N TRP A 167 10.45 2.85 -10.05
CA TRP A 167 9.31 3.69 -10.42
C TRP A 167 8.55 4.20 -9.20
N LEU A 168 8.27 3.34 -8.23
CA LEU A 168 7.62 3.71 -6.99
C LEU A 168 8.43 4.78 -6.23
N ARG A 169 9.74 4.63 -6.16
CA ARG A 169 10.62 5.63 -5.52
C ARG A 169 10.59 6.99 -6.20
N LEU A 170 10.52 7.03 -7.53
CA LEU A 170 10.40 8.28 -8.29
C LEU A 170 9.07 9.00 -8.01
N LEU A 171 8.02 8.25 -7.70
CA LEU A 171 6.69 8.75 -7.36
C LEU A 171 6.49 8.95 -5.85
N SER A 172 7.57 9.04 -5.07
CA SER A 172 7.52 9.25 -3.61
C SER A 172 6.84 8.13 -2.82
N PHE A 173 6.75 6.92 -3.38
CA PHE A 173 6.34 5.74 -2.63
C PHE A 173 7.52 5.09 -1.93
N GLU A 174 7.31 4.72 -0.68
CA GLU A 174 8.22 3.91 0.11
C GLU A 174 7.69 2.48 0.21
N VAL A 175 8.46 1.51 -0.25
CA VAL A 175 8.09 0.09 -0.17
C VAL A 175 8.25 -0.36 1.28
N GLU A 176 7.15 -0.75 1.91
CA GLU A 176 7.09 -1.25 3.29
C GLU A 176 7.32 -2.76 3.34
N ASP A 177 6.70 -3.50 2.43
CA ASP A 177 6.81 -4.96 2.34
C ASP A 177 6.90 -5.41 0.89
N ALA A 178 7.67 -6.47 0.67
CA ALA A 178 7.79 -7.11 -0.62
C ALA A 178 7.95 -8.62 -0.44
N GLN A 179 7.02 -9.38 -1.00
CA GLN A 179 7.00 -10.83 -0.92
C GLN A 179 7.02 -11.43 -2.32
N PHE A 180 7.65 -12.61 -2.42
CA PHE A 180 7.64 -13.40 -3.64
C PHE A 180 7.02 -14.77 -3.33
N GLY A 181 6.32 -15.33 -4.30
CA GLY A 181 5.65 -16.61 -4.11
C GLY A 181 5.50 -17.43 -5.38
N CYS A 182 4.84 -18.57 -5.23
CA CYS A 182 4.60 -19.48 -6.33
C CYS A 182 5.90 -20.05 -6.93
N TYR A 183 6.61 -20.86 -6.12
CA TYR A 183 7.91 -21.45 -6.51
C TYR A 183 7.77 -22.77 -7.27
N ARG A 184 6.56 -23.30 -7.42
CA ARG A 184 6.35 -24.57 -8.13
C ARG A 184 6.72 -24.42 -9.60
N PRO A 185 7.19 -25.49 -10.23
CA PRO A 185 7.57 -25.45 -11.64
C PRO A 185 6.36 -25.13 -12.52
N ALA A 186 6.63 -24.57 -13.70
CA ALA A 186 5.62 -24.19 -14.68
C ALA A 186 4.96 -25.42 -15.31
N LEU A 187 4.06 -26.10 -14.61
CA LEU A 187 3.34 -27.29 -15.04
C LEU A 187 1.84 -27.00 -15.10
N ARG A 188 1.14 -27.68 -16.03
CA ARG A 188 -0.31 -27.47 -16.25
C ARG A 188 -1.18 -28.49 -15.49
N SER A 189 -0.62 -29.48 -14.81
CA SER A 189 -1.35 -30.54 -14.12
C SER A 189 -1.41 -30.31 -12.63
N ASP A 190 -2.60 -30.44 -12.02
CA ASP A 190 -2.81 -30.34 -10.57
C ASP A 190 -1.98 -31.36 -9.78
N GLN A 191 -1.90 -32.60 -10.29
CA GLN A 191 -1.14 -33.66 -9.62
C GLN A 191 0.35 -33.33 -9.53
N TRP A 192 0.92 -32.78 -10.60
CA TRP A 192 2.31 -32.37 -10.60
C TRP A 192 2.56 -31.14 -9.75
N LEU A 193 1.65 -30.16 -9.75
CA LEU A 193 1.74 -28.98 -8.88
C LEU A 193 1.65 -29.37 -7.41
N SER A 194 0.75 -30.27 -7.04
CA SER A 194 0.63 -30.74 -5.65
C SER A 194 1.85 -31.55 -5.19
N ARG A 195 2.42 -32.38 -6.08
CA ARG A 195 3.65 -33.13 -5.80
C ARG A 195 4.85 -32.21 -5.49
N HIS A 196 4.88 -31.03 -6.07
CA HIS A 196 5.95 -30.04 -5.87
C HIS A 196 5.62 -28.99 -4.81
N ALA A 197 4.60 -29.20 -3.98
CA ALA A 197 4.19 -28.25 -2.95
C ALA A 197 5.30 -27.92 -1.93
N TRP A 198 6.23 -28.82 -1.70
CA TRP A 198 7.41 -28.60 -0.85
C TRP A 198 8.32 -27.49 -1.35
N MET A 199 8.30 -27.20 -2.67
CA MET A 199 9.11 -26.15 -3.28
C MET A 199 8.73 -24.75 -2.78
N ASP A 200 7.51 -24.54 -2.34
CA ASP A 200 7.08 -23.22 -1.81
C ASP A 200 7.83 -22.89 -0.52
N ARG A 201 7.99 -23.88 0.39
CA ARG A 201 8.75 -23.67 1.64
C ARG A 201 10.25 -23.53 1.40
N VAL A 202 10.78 -24.35 0.52
CA VAL A 202 12.22 -24.31 0.19
C VAL A 202 12.55 -23.07 -0.61
N GLY A 203 11.73 -22.73 -1.61
CA GLY A 203 11.91 -21.56 -2.45
C GLY A 203 11.88 -20.26 -1.65
N ALA A 204 10.90 -20.11 -0.76
CA ALA A 204 10.80 -18.92 0.10
C ALA A 204 12.04 -18.72 0.98
N ARG A 205 12.72 -19.83 1.39
CA ARG A 205 13.90 -19.75 2.25
C ARG A 205 15.22 -19.58 1.49
N TRP A 206 15.38 -20.28 0.35
CA TRP A 206 16.67 -20.39 -0.35
C TRP A 206 16.76 -19.51 -1.60
N TRP A 207 15.62 -19.24 -2.25
CA TRP A 207 15.54 -18.46 -3.50
C TRP A 207 14.39 -17.46 -3.49
N PRO A 208 14.30 -16.58 -2.47
CA PRO A 208 13.11 -15.75 -2.28
C PRO A 208 12.72 -14.93 -3.52
N ILE A 209 13.70 -14.43 -4.29
CA ILE A 209 13.46 -13.58 -5.46
C ILE A 209 13.06 -14.31 -6.75
N PHE A 210 13.03 -15.65 -6.77
CA PHE A 210 12.68 -16.43 -7.96
C PHE A 210 11.24 -16.96 -7.95
N GLY A 211 10.40 -16.51 -7.02
CA GLY A 211 8.97 -16.78 -7.06
C GLY A 211 8.33 -16.32 -8.36
N ALA A 212 7.29 -17.03 -8.82
CA ALA A 212 6.61 -16.72 -10.08
C ALA A 212 5.89 -15.37 -10.06
N ALA A 213 5.44 -14.95 -8.89
CA ALA A 213 4.83 -13.64 -8.67
C ALA A 213 5.52 -12.89 -7.54
N TYR A 214 5.40 -11.58 -7.59
CA TYR A 214 5.76 -10.68 -6.50
C TYR A 214 4.53 -9.94 -5.99
N PHE A 215 4.57 -9.58 -4.72
CA PHE A 215 3.56 -8.81 -4.02
C PHE A 215 4.25 -7.67 -3.27
N VAL A 216 3.78 -6.44 -3.44
CA VAL A 216 4.42 -5.23 -2.92
C VAL A 216 3.38 -4.37 -2.22
N VAL A 217 3.70 -3.94 -1.01
CA VAL A 217 2.96 -2.90 -0.29
C VAL A 217 3.86 -1.67 -0.20
N ALA A 218 3.33 -0.53 -0.63
CA ALA A 218 4.07 0.72 -0.54
C ALA A 218 3.16 1.85 -0.04
N THR A 219 3.75 2.81 0.64
CA THR A 219 3.06 3.97 1.23
C THR A 219 3.51 5.25 0.54
N LYS A 220 2.57 6.11 0.21
CA LYS A 220 2.85 7.43 -0.36
C LYS A 220 3.43 8.34 0.73
N ARG A 221 4.74 8.62 0.64
CA ARG A 221 5.43 9.54 1.56
C ARG A 221 5.47 10.95 0.99
N VAL A 222 4.67 11.84 1.51
CA VAL A 222 4.84 13.26 1.22
C VAL A 222 6.02 13.75 2.05
N ARG A 223 7.10 14.14 1.39
CA ARG A 223 8.21 14.83 2.05
C ARG A 223 7.69 16.18 2.50
N GLY A 224 7.13 16.22 3.69
CA GLY A 224 6.79 17.48 4.35
C GLY A 224 8.04 18.36 4.41
N MET A 225 7.88 19.64 4.19
CA MET A 225 8.94 20.61 4.43
C MET A 225 9.46 20.37 5.84
N ARG A 226 10.68 19.91 5.98
CA ARG A 226 11.34 19.89 7.28
C ARG A 226 11.42 21.37 7.69
N TRP A 227 10.60 21.77 8.63
CA TRP A 227 10.79 23.03 9.33
C TRP A 227 12.19 22.95 9.94
N THR A 228 13.17 23.46 9.22
CA THR A 228 14.42 23.86 9.83
C THR A 228 14.05 25.10 10.64
N GLY A 229 13.50 24.87 11.84
CA GLY A 229 13.35 25.95 12.79
C GLY A 229 14.69 26.67 12.89
N PRO A 230 14.71 28.01 12.95
CA PRO A 230 15.93 28.72 13.13
C PRO A 230 16.62 28.10 14.35
N SER A 231 17.86 27.61 14.17
CA SER A 231 18.67 27.15 15.29
C SER A 231 18.94 28.38 16.17
N TRP A 232 18.05 28.64 17.10
CA TRP A 232 18.29 29.61 18.15
C TRP A 232 19.48 29.07 18.93
N LYS A 233 20.67 29.50 18.53
CA LYS A 233 21.82 29.34 19.43
C LYS A 233 21.42 30.08 20.69
N PRO A 234 21.39 29.43 21.89
CA PRO A 234 21.14 30.16 23.09
C PRO A 234 22.25 31.23 23.16
N VAL A 235 21.86 32.48 23.04
CA VAL A 235 22.75 33.59 23.32
C VAL A 235 23.20 33.32 24.77
N ARG A 236 24.47 33.03 24.97
CA ARG A 236 25.02 32.93 26.31
C ARG A 236 24.65 34.23 27.02
N GLY A 237 23.66 34.14 27.92
CA GLY A 237 23.18 35.26 28.67
C GLY A 237 24.39 35.86 29.40
N LEU A 238 24.64 37.12 29.12
CA LEU A 238 25.48 37.94 30.00
C LEU A 238 24.97 37.70 31.41
N ALA A 239 25.87 37.25 32.31
CA ALA A 239 25.54 37.03 33.68
C ALA A 239 24.79 38.24 34.22
N ALA A 240 23.55 38.03 34.66
CA ALA A 240 22.76 39.09 35.28
C ALA A 240 23.50 39.58 36.49
N ALA A 241 23.88 40.88 36.47
CA ALA A 241 24.43 41.51 37.64
C ALA A 241 23.44 41.40 38.80
N PRO A 242 23.90 41.09 40.04
CA PRO A 242 22.98 40.96 41.16
C PRO A 242 22.31 42.31 41.44
N VAL A 243 21.00 42.34 41.33
CA VAL A 243 20.19 43.50 41.71
C VAL A 243 20.14 43.54 43.24
N PRO A 244 20.58 44.65 43.91
CA PRO A 244 20.49 44.73 45.35
C PRO A 244 19.02 44.82 45.76
N VAL A 245 18.56 43.83 46.53
CA VAL A 245 17.21 43.85 47.11
C VAL A 245 17.27 44.71 48.36
N ALA A 246 16.58 45.87 48.37
CA ALA A 246 16.43 46.70 49.57
C ALA A 246 15.57 45.96 50.60
N GLN A 247 16.16 45.55 51.70
CA GLN A 247 15.44 44.98 52.84
C GLN A 247 14.70 46.12 53.58
N LYS A 248 13.37 46.10 53.54
CA LYS A 248 12.53 46.96 54.34
C LYS A 248 12.48 46.41 55.75
N ILE A 249 13.13 47.11 56.68
CA ILE A 249 13.10 46.79 58.12
C ILE A 249 11.72 47.19 58.66
N LEU A 250 10.88 46.23 58.96
CA LEU A 250 9.63 46.42 59.71
C LEU A 250 9.98 46.48 61.20
N ARG A 251 9.89 47.67 61.74
CA ARG A 251 9.89 47.89 63.23
C ARG A 251 8.57 47.36 63.77
N ALA A 252 8.64 46.35 64.61
CA ALA A 252 7.54 45.91 65.44
C ALA A 252 7.23 46.96 66.52
N SER A 253 5.99 47.42 66.51
CA SER A 253 5.44 48.15 67.66
C SER A 253 4.38 47.27 68.31
N ILE A 254 4.69 46.84 69.51
CA ILE A 254 3.84 46.19 70.48
C ILE A 254 2.82 47.20 71.01
N LEU A 255 1.51 46.92 70.87
CA LEU A 255 0.50 47.44 71.77
C LEU A 255 -0.72 46.51 71.84
N SER A 256 -0.80 45.94 73.01
CA SER A 256 -1.87 45.38 73.86
C SER A 256 -3.33 45.29 73.32
N CYS A 257 -3.89 44.14 73.67
CA CYS A 257 -5.28 43.72 73.77
C CYS A 257 -6.13 44.69 74.66
N PRO A 258 -7.47 44.79 74.52
CA PRO A 258 -8.32 43.84 75.27
C PRO A 258 -9.66 43.41 74.61
N SER A 259 -10.05 42.17 75.04
CA SER A 259 -11.37 41.62 75.43
C SER A 259 -12.67 41.94 74.68
N GLU A 260 -13.23 40.91 74.18
CA GLU A 260 -14.64 40.36 74.25
C GLU A 260 -15.87 41.28 74.50
N PRO A 261 -17.15 40.84 74.31
CA PRO A 261 -17.74 39.61 73.74
C PRO A 261 -19.04 39.84 72.90
N GLY A 262 -19.55 38.76 72.31
CA GLY A 262 -21.02 38.61 72.35
C GLY A 262 -21.78 38.40 71.06
N ASN A 263 -22.42 37.23 71.01
CA ASN A 263 -23.77 36.91 70.43
C ASN A 263 -23.90 36.78 68.91
N ALA A 264 -24.12 35.57 68.41
CA ALA A 264 -25.39 34.80 68.39
C ALA A 264 -26.41 35.23 67.31
N PHE A 265 -26.94 34.25 66.70
CA PHE A 265 -28.16 34.13 65.88
C PHE A 265 -27.85 33.84 64.40
N ASP A 266 -27.98 32.62 63.99
CA ASP A 266 -29.19 31.79 63.73
C ASP A 266 -29.88 32.07 62.36
N ARG A 267 -30.21 30.96 61.74
CA ARG A 267 -31.19 30.67 60.68
C ARG A 267 -30.79 30.82 59.25
N GLU A 268 -30.71 29.66 58.57
CA GLU A 268 -31.77 28.82 57.96
C GLU A 268 -32.34 29.33 56.63
N PHE A 269 -32.47 28.34 55.76
CA PHE A 269 -33.31 28.22 54.53
C PHE A 269 -32.79 28.87 53.27
N HIS A 270 -32.69 28.25 52.12
CA HIS A 270 -33.34 27.09 51.45
C HIS A 270 -32.35 26.44 50.50
#